data_3c72aa22e521d7ed048d55ab70f9da56
#
_entry.id   3c72aa22e521d7ed048d55ab70f9da56
#
_cell.length_a   1.000
_cell.length_b   1.000
_cell.length_c   1.000
_cell.angle_alpha   90.00
_cell.angle_beta   90.00
_cell.angle_gamma   90.00
#
_symmetry.space_group_name_H-M   'P 1'
#
loop_
_entity.id
_entity.type
_entity.pdbx_description
1 polymer ?
#
loop_
_entity_poly.entity_id
_entity_poly.type
_entity_poly.pdbx_seq_one_letter_code
_entity_poly.pdbx_strand_id
1 'polypeptide(L)'
;MHLPNPASSTVEPAADWRADAYRRFEAERTRPAADLLAHAPSDARRRIVDLGCGPGNSTALLAERHPQAAIIGLDSSPNMLAAARVRLPRVDFRQGDIGEWSDPSADLVFANAALQWAPDHIGVMRRLAGELPARGCLAVQMPDNEDEPSHALMREIAATARFRDKLADSAAAREPIGAFADYDDALSASCETVDIWRTTYVHRLAGPDAIVAWLESTGLRPFLNPLDADERADFLARYRAGIARAYPSRAGGGALLPFPRLFIVATRR
;
A
#
# COMPACT_ATOMS: atom_id res chain seq x y z
N MET A 1 7.44 -6.93 -52.41
CA MET A 1 8.38 -6.46 -51.37
C MET A 1 7.60 -6.33 -50.07
N HIS A 2 7.69 -7.34 -49.21
CA HIS A 2 6.89 -7.46 -48.00
C HIS A 2 7.76 -6.97 -46.83
N LEU A 3 7.38 -5.87 -46.22
CA LEU A 3 8.09 -5.34 -45.03
C LEU A 3 7.71 -6.18 -43.79
N PRO A 4 8.65 -6.57 -42.95
CA PRO A 4 8.34 -7.30 -41.72
C PRO A 4 7.71 -6.35 -40.70
N ASN A 5 6.65 -6.84 -40.06
CA ASN A 5 5.95 -6.23 -38.94
C ASN A 5 6.88 -6.13 -37.69
N PRO A 6 6.98 -5.00 -37.01
CA PRO A 6 7.80 -4.93 -35.82
C PRO A 6 7.17 -5.79 -34.69
N ALA A 7 8.01 -6.67 -34.15
CA ALA A 7 7.66 -7.54 -33.03
C ALA A 7 7.10 -6.73 -31.86
N SER A 8 5.88 -7.03 -31.46
CA SER A 8 5.32 -6.57 -30.17
C SER A 8 6.18 -7.16 -29.07
N SER A 9 6.90 -6.33 -28.34
CA SER A 9 7.54 -6.71 -27.09
C SER A 9 6.44 -7.05 -26.09
N THR A 10 6.18 -8.33 -25.89
CA THR A 10 5.40 -8.81 -24.75
C THR A 10 6.23 -8.58 -23.50
N VAL A 11 5.97 -7.46 -22.82
CA VAL A 11 6.41 -7.28 -21.42
C VAL A 11 5.73 -8.39 -20.64
N GLU A 12 6.51 -9.33 -20.08
CA GLU A 12 5.95 -10.30 -19.15
C GLU A 12 5.26 -9.56 -18.00
N PRO A 13 4.03 -9.92 -17.65
CA PRO A 13 3.33 -9.24 -16.57
C PRO A 13 4.12 -9.41 -15.27
N ALA A 14 4.41 -8.29 -14.61
CA ALA A 14 5.03 -8.31 -13.29
C ALA A 14 4.30 -9.33 -12.41
N ALA A 15 5.07 -10.20 -11.70
CA ALA A 15 4.50 -11.30 -10.92
C ALA A 15 3.41 -10.75 -9.98
N ASP A 16 2.18 -11.27 -10.12
CA ASP A 16 1.00 -10.81 -9.38
C ASP A 16 1.15 -11.00 -7.86
N TRP A 17 0.36 -10.27 -7.07
CA TRP A 17 0.40 -10.31 -5.61
C TRP A 17 -0.08 -11.67 -5.08
N ARG A 18 0.60 -12.19 -4.04
CA ARG A 18 0.29 -13.49 -3.42
C ARG A 18 -0.55 -13.29 -2.17
N ALA A 19 -1.85 -13.53 -2.27
CA ALA A 19 -2.79 -13.40 -1.16
C ALA A 19 -2.42 -14.27 0.07
N ASP A 20 -1.83 -15.46 -0.13
CA ASP A 20 -1.42 -16.36 0.96
C ASP A 20 -0.29 -15.79 1.82
N ALA A 21 0.75 -15.23 1.17
CA ALA A 21 1.85 -14.58 1.87
C ALA A 21 1.38 -13.30 2.58
N TYR A 22 0.38 -12.63 2.01
CA TYR A 22 -0.22 -11.43 2.61
C TYR A 22 -0.99 -11.74 3.90
N ARG A 23 -1.73 -12.87 3.96
CA ARG A 23 -2.56 -13.27 5.10
C ARG A 23 -1.75 -13.60 6.37
N ARG A 24 -0.47 -14.00 6.24
CA ARG A 24 0.38 -14.34 7.40
C ARG A 24 0.49 -13.21 8.44
N PHE A 25 0.35 -11.94 8.01
CA PHE A 25 0.44 -10.76 8.87
C PHE A 25 -0.84 -9.92 8.78
N GLU A 26 -1.98 -10.59 8.70
CA GLU A 26 -3.26 -9.94 8.48
C GLU A 26 -3.65 -9.01 9.63
N ALA A 27 -3.47 -9.44 10.88
CA ALA A 27 -3.84 -8.64 12.05
C ALA A 27 -3.07 -7.31 12.09
N GLU A 28 -1.76 -7.37 11.86
CA GLU A 28 -0.89 -6.19 11.87
C GLU A 28 -1.19 -5.23 10.72
N ARG A 29 -1.67 -5.75 9.60
CA ARG A 29 -2.06 -4.95 8.41
C ARG A 29 -3.47 -4.40 8.52
N THR A 30 -4.36 -5.08 9.25
CA THR A 30 -5.74 -4.65 9.45
C THR A 30 -5.85 -3.55 10.50
N ARG A 31 -4.99 -3.55 11.53
CA ARG A 31 -5.01 -2.55 12.59
C ARG A 31 -4.95 -1.11 12.08
N PRO A 32 -4.03 -0.71 11.18
CA PRO A 32 -4.04 0.65 10.65
C PRO A 32 -5.30 1.03 9.89
N ALA A 33 -5.91 0.07 9.18
CA ALA A 33 -7.20 0.30 8.51
C ALA A 33 -8.32 0.55 9.51
N ALA A 34 -8.35 -0.19 10.63
CA ALA A 34 -9.31 0.02 11.70
C ALA A 34 -9.11 1.38 12.38
N ASP A 35 -7.86 1.76 12.65
CA ASP A 35 -7.52 3.07 13.24
C ASP A 35 -7.91 4.22 12.29
N LEU A 36 -7.63 4.10 10.98
CA LEU A 36 -8.07 5.07 9.97
C LEU A 36 -9.60 5.19 9.93
N LEU A 37 -10.30 4.05 9.91
CA LEU A 37 -11.75 4.02 9.88
C LEU A 37 -12.36 4.65 11.14
N ALA A 38 -11.73 4.48 12.31
CA ALA A 38 -12.19 5.09 13.56
C ALA A 38 -12.15 6.63 13.54
N HIS A 39 -11.24 7.22 12.75
CA HIS A 39 -11.13 8.68 12.58
C HIS A 39 -12.00 9.21 11.42
N ALA A 40 -12.46 8.35 10.51
CA ALA A 40 -13.43 8.77 9.50
C ALA A 40 -14.77 9.15 10.15
N PRO A 41 -15.51 10.13 9.60
CA PRO A 41 -16.81 10.55 10.14
C PRO A 41 -17.76 9.37 10.35
N SER A 42 -18.47 9.38 11.48
CA SER A 42 -19.30 8.26 11.94
C SER A 42 -20.71 8.22 11.31
N ASP A 43 -21.09 9.23 10.56
CA ASP A 43 -22.36 9.30 9.87
C ASP A 43 -22.53 8.18 8.84
N ALA A 44 -23.80 7.83 8.57
CA ALA A 44 -24.11 6.75 7.64
C ALA A 44 -23.63 7.09 6.23
N ARG A 45 -22.80 6.21 5.68
CA ARG A 45 -22.34 6.26 4.29
C ARG A 45 -23.20 5.35 3.42
N ARG A 46 -23.50 5.78 2.21
CA ARG A 46 -24.34 5.03 1.27
C ARG A 46 -23.54 4.39 0.15
N ARG A 47 -22.45 5.05 -0.27
CA ARG A 47 -21.59 4.57 -1.34
C ARG A 47 -20.13 4.74 -0.95
N ILE A 48 -19.45 3.61 -0.78
CA ILE A 48 -18.07 3.54 -0.29
C ILE A 48 -17.20 2.90 -1.35
N VAL A 49 -16.01 3.44 -1.54
CA VAL A 49 -15.00 2.82 -2.39
C VAL A 49 -13.74 2.56 -1.58
N ASP A 50 -13.26 1.32 -1.64
CA ASP A 50 -12.01 0.86 -1.05
C ASP A 50 -10.95 0.75 -2.15
N LEU A 51 -10.07 1.74 -2.26
CA LEU A 51 -9.02 1.81 -3.26
C LEU A 51 -7.80 0.97 -2.85
N GLY A 52 -7.41 0.02 -3.69
CA GLY A 52 -6.38 -0.96 -3.37
C GLY A 52 -6.85 -1.91 -2.29
N CYS A 53 -8.06 -2.45 -2.44
CA CYS A 53 -8.74 -3.27 -1.44
C CYS A 53 -8.01 -4.57 -1.09
N GLY A 54 -7.05 -5.00 -1.91
CA GLY A 54 -6.31 -6.24 -1.72
C GLY A 54 -7.24 -7.45 -1.57
N PRO A 55 -6.97 -8.36 -0.61
CA PRO A 55 -7.81 -9.53 -0.36
C PRO A 55 -9.06 -9.21 0.50
N GLY A 56 -9.45 -7.92 0.60
CA GLY A 56 -10.70 -7.48 1.22
C GLY A 56 -10.64 -7.24 2.73
N ASN A 57 -9.47 -7.03 3.33
CA ASN A 57 -9.34 -6.80 4.77
C ASN A 57 -9.98 -5.48 5.20
N SER A 58 -9.62 -4.37 4.57
CA SER A 58 -10.22 -3.04 4.77
C SER A 58 -11.69 -3.03 4.38
N THR A 59 -12.02 -3.68 3.27
CA THR A 59 -13.41 -3.81 2.80
C THR A 59 -14.31 -4.50 3.82
N ALA A 60 -13.80 -5.51 4.56
CA ALA A 60 -14.55 -6.17 5.62
C ALA A 60 -14.90 -5.23 6.77
N LEU A 61 -13.95 -4.38 7.20
CA LEU A 61 -14.19 -3.37 8.23
C LEU A 61 -15.23 -2.32 7.78
N LEU A 62 -15.15 -1.90 6.51
CA LEU A 62 -16.11 -0.98 5.92
C LEU A 62 -17.51 -1.59 5.87
N ALA A 63 -17.64 -2.86 5.47
CA ALA A 63 -18.91 -3.58 5.40
C ALA A 63 -19.53 -3.80 6.79
N GLU A 64 -18.71 -4.06 7.82
CA GLU A 64 -19.17 -4.19 9.20
C GLU A 64 -19.69 -2.86 9.75
N ARG A 65 -18.93 -1.75 9.53
CA ARG A 65 -19.32 -0.43 10.02
C ARG A 65 -20.50 0.18 9.29
N HIS A 66 -20.63 -0.09 7.98
CA HIS A 66 -21.67 0.48 7.09
C HIS A 66 -22.46 -0.61 6.39
N PRO A 67 -23.25 -1.44 7.12
CA PRO A 67 -23.90 -2.64 6.57
C PRO A 67 -24.94 -2.36 5.48
N GLN A 68 -25.39 -1.11 5.34
CA GLN A 68 -26.35 -0.67 4.32
C GLN A 68 -25.68 0.02 3.12
N ALA A 69 -24.36 0.21 3.15
CA ALA A 69 -23.66 0.89 2.06
C ALA A 69 -23.46 -0.03 0.86
N ALA A 70 -23.55 0.55 -0.33
CA ALA A 70 -23.02 -0.05 -1.54
C ALA A 70 -21.48 0.11 -1.53
N ILE A 71 -20.74 -0.98 -1.39
CA ILE A 71 -19.28 -0.96 -1.31
C ILE A 71 -18.69 -1.50 -2.61
N ILE A 72 -17.73 -0.76 -3.16
CA ILE A 72 -16.90 -1.18 -4.28
C ILE A 72 -15.48 -1.36 -3.77
N GLY A 73 -14.88 -2.54 -4.00
CA GLY A 73 -13.45 -2.76 -3.80
C GLY A 73 -12.72 -2.69 -5.14
N LEU A 74 -11.73 -1.82 -5.26
CA LEU A 74 -10.89 -1.68 -6.46
C LEU A 74 -9.48 -2.18 -6.17
N ASP A 75 -8.93 -3.03 -7.06
CA ASP A 75 -7.52 -3.44 -7.01
C ASP A 75 -7.03 -3.75 -8.42
N SER A 76 -5.74 -3.59 -8.68
CA SER A 76 -5.14 -3.94 -9.97
C SER A 76 -4.86 -5.45 -10.10
N SER A 77 -4.74 -6.19 -8.98
CA SER A 77 -4.35 -7.59 -8.91
C SER A 77 -5.56 -8.53 -9.02
N PRO A 78 -5.67 -9.35 -10.10
CA PRO A 78 -6.69 -10.38 -10.20
C PRO A 78 -6.66 -11.40 -9.06
N ASN A 79 -5.47 -11.77 -8.55
CA ASN A 79 -5.33 -12.72 -7.45
C ASN A 79 -5.87 -12.16 -6.12
N MET A 80 -5.63 -10.87 -5.86
CA MET A 80 -6.19 -10.20 -4.69
C MET A 80 -7.71 -10.13 -4.77
N LEU A 81 -8.24 -9.74 -5.92
CA LEU A 81 -9.69 -9.67 -6.14
C LEU A 81 -10.37 -11.04 -6.04
N ALA A 82 -9.72 -12.12 -6.51
CA ALA A 82 -10.25 -13.48 -6.33
C ALA A 82 -10.39 -13.83 -4.84
N ALA A 83 -9.38 -13.53 -4.04
CA ALA A 83 -9.43 -13.75 -2.59
C ALA A 83 -10.49 -12.86 -1.90
N ALA A 84 -10.62 -11.60 -2.33
CA ALA A 84 -11.62 -10.67 -1.81
C ALA A 84 -13.06 -11.14 -2.08
N ARG A 85 -13.35 -11.65 -3.30
CA ARG A 85 -14.65 -12.21 -3.66
C ARG A 85 -15.03 -13.44 -2.84
N VAL A 86 -14.06 -14.28 -2.50
CA VAL A 86 -14.27 -15.42 -1.59
C VAL A 86 -14.61 -14.94 -0.18
N ARG A 87 -13.93 -13.90 0.30
CA ARG A 87 -14.16 -13.33 1.64
C ARG A 87 -15.51 -12.62 1.76
N LEU A 88 -15.86 -11.81 0.76
CA LEU A 88 -17.02 -10.93 0.77
C LEU A 88 -17.84 -11.07 -0.53
N PRO A 89 -18.58 -12.17 -0.71
CA PRO A 89 -19.23 -12.51 -1.98
C PRO A 89 -20.35 -11.54 -2.40
N ARG A 90 -20.80 -10.64 -1.51
CA ARG A 90 -21.83 -9.63 -1.80
C ARG A 90 -21.27 -8.23 -2.14
N VAL A 91 -19.95 -8.05 -2.06
CA VAL A 91 -19.30 -6.79 -2.40
C VAL A 91 -18.92 -6.78 -3.88
N ASP A 92 -19.09 -5.63 -4.53
CA ASP A 92 -18.69 -5.42 -5.93
C ASP A 92 -17.17 -5.18 -6.01
N PHE A 93 -16.41 -6.19 -6.47
CA PHE A 93 -14.96 -6.11 -6.64
C PHE A 93 -14.60 -5.92 -8.10
N ARG A 94 -13.89 -4.82 -8.40
CA ARG A 94 -13.51 -4.40 -9.76
C ARG A 94 -12.01 -4.34 -9.92
N GLN A 95 -11.53 -4.76 -11.08
CA GLN A 95 -10.15 -4.54 -11.46
C GLN A 95 -9.99 -3.15 -12.06
N GLY A 96 -8.96 -2.40 -11.61
CA GLY A 96 -8.68 -1.08 -12.14
C GLY A 96 -7.46 -0.44 -11.49
N ASP A 97 -7.03 0.68 -12.08
CA ASP A 97 -5.93 1.50 -11.58
C ASP A 97 -6.49 2.55 -10.60
N ILE A 98 -5.87 2.63 -9.41
CA ILE A 98 -6.26 3.59 -8.38
C ILE A 98 -5.97 5.04 -8.77
N GLY A 99 -4.96 5.28 -9.61
CA GLY A 99 -4.60 6.60 -10.10
C GLY A 99 -5.62 7.15 -11.11
N GLU A 100 -6.30 6.27 -11.85
CA GLU A 100 -7.26 6.65 -12.89
C GLU A 100 -8.72 6.59 -12.41
N TRP A 101 -8.97 5.95 -11.26
CA TRP A 101 -10.33 5.73 -10.77
C TRP A 101 -11.02 7.05 -10.38
N SER A 102 -12.31 7.15 -10.70
CA SER A 102 -13.20 8.27 -10.36
C SER A 102 -14.63 7.76 -10.09
N ASP A 103 -15.24 8.26 -9.04
CA ASP A 103 -16.68 8.08 -8.76
C ASP A 103 -17.20 9.26 -7.91
N PRO A 104 -17.70 10.33 -8.56
CA PRO A 104 -18.22 11.51 -7.87
C PRO A 104 -19.44 11.25 -6.97
N SER A 105 -20.01 10.05 -7.01
CA SER A 105 -21.12 9.65 -6.14
C SER A 105 -20.68 8.92 -4.87
N ALA A 106 -19.38 8.62 -4.72
CA ALA A 106 -18.83 8.03 -3.50
C ALA A 106 -18.86 9.05 -2.36
N ASP A 107 -19.46 8.70 -1.24
CA ASP A 107 -19.49 9.54 -0.03
C ASP A 107 -18.39 9.19 0.97
N LEU A 108 -17.69 8.07 0.74
CA LEU A 108 -16.42 7.71 1.39
C LEU A 108 -15.49 7.04 0.38
N VAL A 109 -14.32 7.63 0.18
CA VAL A 109 -13.18 6.99 -0.49
C VAL A 109 -12.16 6.59 0.57
N PHE A 110 -11.88 5.31 0.66
CA PHE A 110 -10.99 4.72 1.64
C PHE A 110 -9.78 4.08 0.94
N ALA A 111 -8.58 4.35 1.40
CA ALA A 111 -7.36 3.77 0.83
C ALA A 111 -6.37 3.40 1.94
N ASN A 112 -6.17 2.10 2.16
CA ASN A 112 -5.24 1.62 3.18
C ASN A 112 -4.03 0.93 2.54
N ALA A 113 -2.86 1.52 2.68
CA ALA A 113 -1.59 1.03 2.14
C ALA A 113 -1.62 0.77 0.61
N ALA A 114 -2.25 1.68 -0.12
CA ALA A 114 -2.45 1.59 -1.57
C ALA A 114 -1.86 2.78 -2.34
N LEU A 115 -2.17 4.02 -1.94
CA LEU A 115 -1.82 5.20 -2.73
C LEU A 115 -0.31 5.46 -2.84
N GLN A 116 0.52 4.94 -1.95
CA GLN A 116 1.99 5.01 -2.10
C GLN A 116 2.52 4.32 -3.38
N TRP A 117 1.70 3.56 -4.07
CA TRP A 117 2.04 2.89 -5.33
C TRP A 117 1.55 3.67 -6.57
N ALA A 118 0.73 4.69 -6.37
CA ALA A 118 0.27 5.54 -7.45
C ALA A 118 1.30 6.64 -7.74
N PRO A 119 1.69 6.87 -8.99
CA PRO A 119 2.44 8.06 -9.37
C PRO A 119 1.64 9.32 -9.00
N ASP A 120 2.33 10.36 -8.50
CA ASP A 120 1.70 11.61 -8.06
C ASP A 120 0.52 11.38 -7.10
N HIS A 121 0.73 10.57 -6.05
CA HIS A 121 -0.34 10.23 -5.12
C HIS A 121 -0.97 11.46 -4.45
N ILE A 122 -0.24 12.57 -4.28
CA ILE A 122 -0.79 13.84 -3.77
C ILE A 122 -1.77 14.44 -4.79
N GLY A 123 -1.43 14.44 -6.07
CA GLY A 123 -2.33 14.86 -7.15
C GLY A 123 -3.57 13.98 -7.25
N VAL A 124 -3.41 12.67 -7.08
CA VAL A 124 -4.54 11.72 -7.01
C VAL A 124 -5.46 12.05 -5.84
N MET A 125 -4.92 12.27 -4.62
CA MET A 125 -5.72 12.65 -3.45
C MET A 125 -6.46 13.98 -3.66
N ARG A 126 -5.78 14.99 -4.22
CA ARG A 126 -6.39 16.30 -4.53
C ARG A 126 -7.57 16.14 -5.50
N ARG A 127 -7.39 15.34 -6.57
CA ARG A 127 -8.45 15.06 -7.54
C ARG A 127 -9.62 14.34 -6.88
N LEU A 128 -9.37 13.24 -6.16
CA LEU A 128 -10.40 12.47 -5.48
C LEU A 128 -11.20 13.33 -4.49
N ALA A 129 -10.51 14.11 -3.64
CA ALA A 129 -11.16 15.00 -2.70
C ALA A 129 -12.02 16.07 -3.39
N GLY A 130 -11.54 16.59 -4.55
CA GLY A 130 -12.28 17.57 -5.35
C GLY A 130 -13.55 17.00 -6.01
N GLU A 131 -13.58 15.71 -6.32
CA GLU A 131 -14.70 15.02 -6.96
C GLU A 131 -15.78 14.56 -5.97
N LEU A 132 -15.47 14.43 -4.68
CA LEU A 132 -16.43 14.00 -3.66
C LEU A 132 -17.64 14.94 -3.56
N PRO A 133 -18.84 14.43 -3.24
CA PRO A 133 -19.99 15.27 -2.91
C PRO A 133 -19.73 16.07 -1.63
N ALA A 134 -20.53 17.10 -1.38
CA ALA A 134 -20.47 17.86 -0.13
C ALA A 134 -20.55 16.91 1.08
N ARG A 135 -19.68 17.12 2.08
CA ARG A 135 -19.48 16.23 3.25
C ARG A 135 -18.95 14.83 2.92
N GLY A 136 -18.58 14.54 1.68
CA GLY A 136 -17.85 13.33 1.32
C GLY A 136 -16.49 13.29 2.02
N CYS A 137 -15.99 12.10 2.29
CA CYS A 137 -14.75 11.89 3.03
C CYS A 137 -13.73 11.12 2.20
N LEU A 138 -12.49 11.61 2.19
CA LEU A 138 -11.31 10.88 1.74
C LEU A 138 -10.54 10.45 2.98
N ALA A 139 -10.36 9.14 3.18
CA ALA A 139 -9.61 8.55 4.29
C ALA A 139 -8.45 7.71 3.72
N VAL A 140 -7.22 8.13 4.00
CA VAL A 140 -6.00 7.51 3.44
C VAL A 140 -5.03 7.15 4.54
N GLN A 141 -4.45 5.96 4.44
CA GLN A 141 -3.30 5.54 5.22
C GLN A 141 -2.21 5.02 4.28
N MET A 142 -0.98 5.44 4.51
CA MET A 142 0.20 4.96 3.77
C MET A 142 1.34 4.59 4.72
N PRO A 143 2.12 3.53 4.45
CA PRO A 143 3.40 3.33 5.13
C PRO A 143 4.33 4.52 4.87
N ASP A 144 4.93 5.04 5.94
CA ASP A 144 5.87 6.15 5.92
C ASP A 144 7.19 5.70 6.55
N ASN A 145 7.79 4.71 5.93
CA ASN A 145 8.87 3.91 6.48
C ASN A 145 10.12 3.83 5.59
N GLU A 146 10.25 4.76 4.65
CA GLU A 146 11.39 4.80 3.72
C GLU A 146 12.72 4.98 4.45
N ASP A 147 12.74 5.75 5.54
CA ASP A 147 13.94 6.01 6.34
C ASP A 147 14.21 4.94 7.40
N GLU A 148 13.27 4.01 7.59
CA GLU A 148 13.50 2.89 8.50
C GLU A 148 14.61 1.96 7.96
N PRO A 149 15.47 1.40 8.84
CA PRO A 149 16.58 0.53 8.42
C PRO A 149 16.15 -0.59 7.47
N SER A 150 14.92 -1.10 7.63
CA SER A 150 14.37 -2.15 6.78
C SER A 150 14.22 -1.72 5.32
N HIS A 151 13.92 -0.46 5.03
CA HIS A 151 13.77 0.08 3.67
C HIS A 151 15.07 0.72 3.17
N ALA A 152 15.82 1.41 4.05
CA ALA A 152 17.13 1.95 3.71
C ALA A 152 18.09 0.85 3.20
N LEU A 153 18.14 -0.31 3.89
CA LEU A 153 18.97 -1.45 3.50
C LEU A 153 18.62 -1.99 2.09
N MET A 154 17.36 -1.94 1.67
CA MET A 154 17.00 -2.37 0.31
C MET A 154 17.67 -1.49 -0.74
N ARG A 155 17.62 -0.17 -0.55
CA ARG A 155 18.22 0.82 -1.45
C ARG A 155 19.75 0.77 -1.39
N GLU A 156 20.33 0.64 -0.21
CA GLU A 156 21.78 0.51 -0.03
C GLU A 156 22.35 -0.70 -0.78
N ILE A 157 21.69 -1.86 -0.67
CA ILE A 157 22.12 -3.08 -1.37
C ILE A 157 21.92 -2.92 -2.87
N ALA A 158 20.78 -2.36 -3.31
CA ALA A 158 20.49 -2.12 -4.71
C ALA A 158 21.51 -1.17 -5.37
N ALA A 159 22.03 -0.19 -4.64
CA ALA A 159 23.04 0.75 -5.11
C ALA A 159 24.45 0.16 -5.26
N THR A 160 24.72 -1.07 -4.77
CA THR A 160 26.03 -1.72 -4.92
C THR A 160 26.32 -2.06 -6.38
N ALA A 161 27.62 -2.13 -6.74
CA ALA A 161 28.06 -2.41 -8.11
C ALA A 161 27.45 -3.67 -8.73
N ARG A 162 27.07 -4.66 -7.91
CA ARG A 162 26.46 -5.90 -8.35
C ARG A 162 25.04 -5.75 -8.85
N PHE A 163 24.26 -4.80 -8.27
CA PHE A 163 22.81 -4.72 -8.49
C PHE A 163 22.34 -3.41 -9.13
N ARG A 164 23.12 -2.33 -9.04
CA ARG A 164 22.72 -0.98 -9.41
C ARG A 164 22.13 -0.87 -10.82
N ASP A 165 22.72 -1.58 -11.78
CA ASP A 165 22.31 -1.48 -13.20
C ASP A 165 20.96 -2.17 -13.45
N LYS A 166 20.64 -3.23 -12.69
CA LYS A 166 19.36 -3.95 -12.76
C LYS A 166 18.27 -3.35 -11.88
N LEU A 167 18.65 -2.69 -10.78
CA LEU A 167 17.73 -2.24 -9.75
C LEU A 167 17.59 -0.71 -9.67
N ALA A 168 18.09 0.02 -10.67
CA ALA A 168 17.95 1.49 -10.72
C ALA A 168 16.49 1.93 -10.60
N ASP A 169 15.60 1.34 -11.38
CA ASP A 169 14.17 1.67 -11.37
C ASP A 169 13.43 1.12 -10.14
N SER A 170 13.96 0.04 -9.55
CA SER A 170 13.36 -0.57 -8.35
C SER A 170 13.43 0.33 -7.12
N ALA A 171 14.51 1.10 -7.00
CA ALA A 171 14.69 2.07 -5.92
C ALA A 171 13.72 3.26 -6.04
N ALA A 172 13.26 3.57 -7.25
CA ALA A 172 12.29 4.63 -7.56
C ALA A 172 10.86 4.13 -7.71
N ALA A 173 10.61 2.83 -7.53
CA ALA A 173 9.29 2.20 -7.77
C ALA A 173 8.19 2.68 -6.80
N ARG A 174 8.58 3.35 -5.72
CA ARG A 174 7.68 3.95 -4.76
C ARG A 174 8.04 5.42 -4.59
N GLU A 175 7.04 6.28 -4.74
CA GLU A 175 7.20 7.70 -4.50
C GLU A 175 7.37 7.97 -3.01
N PRO A 176 8.32 8.84 -2.60
CA PRO A 176 8.49 9.21 -1.20
C PRO A 176 7.23 9.84 -0.61
N ILE A 177 6.98 9.60 0.66
CA ILE A 177 5.93 10.31 1.39
C ILE A 177 6.35 11.77 1.55
N GLY A 178 5.46 12.70 1.16
CA GLY A 178 5.68 14.14 1.25
C GLY A 178 5.66 14.68 2.69
N ALA A 179 5.95 15.95 2.85
CA ALA A 179 5.76 16.66 4.11
C ALA A 179 4.26 16.84 4.40
N PHE A 180 3.88 17.01 5.66
CA PHE A 180 2.49 17.24 6.04
C PHE A 180 1.87 18.44 5.32
N ALA A 181 2.66 19.50 5.12
CA ALA A 181 2.24 20.69 4.40
C ALA A 181 1.83 20.41 2.94
N ASP A 182 2.49 19.48 2.26
CA ASP A 182 2.19 19.15 0.87
C ASP A 182 0.78 18.56 0.74
N TYR A 183 0.37 17.74 1.71
CA TYR A 183 -0.98 17.16 1.77
C TYR A 183 -2.03 18.19 2.19
N ASP A 184 -1.72 19.03 3.18
CA ASP A 184 -2.62 20.09 3.63
C ASP A 184 -2.90 21.09 2.50
N ASP A 185 -1.86 21.59 1.83
CA ASP A 185 -1.97 22.49 0.69
C ASP A 185 -2.78 21.88 -0.47
N ALA A 186 -2.60 20.58 -0.72
CA ALA A 186 -3.34 19.90 -1.79
C ALA A 186 -4.82 19.71 -1.48
N LEU A 187 -5.21 19.52 -0.22
CA LEU A 187 -6.56 19.15 0.19
C LEU A 187 -7.38 20.34 0.71
N SER A 188 -6.75 21.30 1.40
CA SER A 188 -7.43 22.44 2.01
C SER A 188 -8.18 23.32 1.00
N ALA A 189 -7.79 23.31 -0.29
CA ALA A 189 -8.50 24.03 -1.33
C ALA A 189 -9.95 23.55 -1.53
N SER A 190 -10.22 22.26 -1.33
CA SER A 190 -11.54 21.63 -1.57
C SER A 190 -12.19 21.09 -0.32
N CYS A 191 -11.45 20.87 0.77
CA CYS A 191 -11.96 20.29 2.00
C CYS A 191 -12.20 21.34 3.09
N GLU A 192 -13.21 21.10 3.92
CA GLU A 192 -13.53 21.89 5.11
C GLU A 192 -12.58 21.52 6.26
N THR A 193 -12.28 20.23 6.39
CA THR A 193 -11.36 19.70 7.40
C THR A 193 -10.32 18.81 6.75
N VAL A 194 -9.08 18.92 7.20
CA VAL A 194 -7.97 18.03 6.84
C VAL A 194 -7.27 17.65 8.15
N ASP A 195 -7.39 16.40 8.55
CA ASP A 195 -6.71 15.84 9.72
C ASP A 195 -5.57 14.95 9.25
N ILE A 196 -4.34 15.29 9.64
CA ILE A 196 -3.12 14.59 9.22
C ILE A 196 -2.31 14.21 10.45
N TRP A 197 -2.00 12.92 10.58
CA TRP A 197 -1.16 12.46 11.68
C TRP A 197 -0.25 11.31 11.28
N ARG A 198 0.74 11.04 12.12
CA ARG A 198 1.65 9.91 11.97
C ARG A 198 1.57 9.01 13.20
N THR A 199 1.52 7.69 12.98
CA THR A 199 1.57 6.69 14.06
C THR A 199 2.66 5.67 13.76
N THR A 200 3.50 5.37 14.73
CA THR A 200 4.45 4.28 14.63
C THR A 200 3.90 3.05 15.34
N TYR A 201 3.59 2.00 14.58
CA TYR A 201 3.26 0.69 15.13
C TYR A 201 4.55 -0.07 15.42
N VAL A 202 4.65 -0.68 16.60
CA VAL A 202 5.78 -1.54 16.95
C VAL A 202 5.31 -2.99 16.90
N HIS A 203 5.64 -3.68 15.81
CA HIS A 203 5.28 -5.09 15.64
C HIS A 203 6.31 -5.98 16.33
N ARG A 204 5.85 -6.88 17.22
CA ARG A 204 6.70 -7.92 17.79
C ARG A 204 6.60 -9.16 16.93
N LEU A 205 7.66 -9.43 16.16
CA LEU A 205 7.78 -10.58 15.27
C LEU A 205 8.65 -11.67 15.89
N ALA A 206 8.58 -12.90 15.37
CA ALA A 206 9.30 -14.05 15.93
C ALA A 206 10.83 -13.89 15.92
N GLY A 207 11.37 -13.02 15.06
CA GLY A 207 12.79 -12.70 14.96
C GLY A 207 13.11 -11.93 13.69
N PRO A 208 14.38 -11.62 13.42
CA PRO A 208 14.79 -10.91 12.22
C PRO A 208 14.33 -11.57 10.91
N ASP A 209 14.34 -12.90 10.83
CA ASP A 209 13.84 -13.62 9.65
C ASP A 209 12.35 -13.42 9.38
N ALA A 210 11.55 -13.21 10.42
CA ALA A 210 10.14 -12.88 10.25
C ALA A 210 9.94 -11.47 9.69
N ILE A 211 10.86 -10.53 9.97
CA ILE A 211 10.88 -9.20 9.34
C ILE A 211 11.17 -9.35 7.85
N VAL A 212 12.17 -10.16 7.48
CA VAL A 212 12.47 -10.43 6.07
C VAL A 212 11.26 -11.03 5.37
N ALA A 213 10.64 -12.06 5.94
CA ALA A 213 9.45 -12.71 5.38
C ALA A 213 8.26 -11.76 5.20
N TRP A 214 8.08 -10.80 6.13
CA TRP A 214 7.09 -9.73 5.98
C TRP A 214 7.36 -8.89 4.73
N LEU A 215 8.61 -8.44 4.57
CA LEU A 215 8.98 -7.51 3.51
C LEU A 215 9.13 -8.19 2.14
N GLU A 216 9.44 -9.48 2.08
CA GLU A 216 9.39 -10.28 0.84
C GLU A 216 7.98 -10.30 0.22
N SER A 217 6.94 -10.18 1.04
CA SER A 217 5.56 -10.12 0.55
C SER A 217 5.12 -8.72 0.11
N THR A 218 5.94 -7.68 0.32
CA THR A 218 5.61 -6.26 0.06
C THR A 218 6.81 -5.48 -0.50
N GLY A 219 7.54 -4.74 0.34
CA GLY A 219 8.56 -3.77 -0.06
C GLY A 219 9.77 -4.34 -0.79
N LEU A 220 10.12 -5.61 -0.58
CA LEU A 220 11.22 -6.27 -1.31
C LEU A 220 10.85 -6.68 -2.73
N ARG A 221 9.57 -6.77 -3.09
CA ARG A 221 9.14 -7.26 -4.41
C ARG A 221 9.75 -6.47 -5.58
N PRO A 222 9.73 -5.14 -5.62
CA PRO A 222 10.36 -4.38 -6.69
C PRO A 222 11.85 -4.71 -6.87
N PHE A 223 12.55 -5.01 -5.78
CA PHE A 223 13.97 -5.35 -5.81
C PHE A 223 14.23 -6.80 -6.21
N LEU A 224 13.38 -7.74 -5.81
CA LEU A 224 13.59 -9.16 -6.05
C LEU A 224 13.10 -9.64 -7.42
N ASN A 225 12.06 -9.00 -7.99
CA ASN A 225 11.47 -9.44 -9.25
C ASN A 225 12.42 -9.37 -10.46
N PRO A 226 13.30 -8.35 -10.60
CA PRO A 226 14.23 -8.27 -11.73
C PRO A 226 15.43 -9.20 -11.61
N LEU A 227 15.67 -9.82 -10.44
CA LEU A 227 16.86 -10.64 -10.16
C LEU A 227 16.65 -12.10 -10.56
N ASP A 228 17.71 -12.70 -11.11
CA ASP A 228 17.79 -14.15 -11.29
C ASP A 228 17.95 -14.88 -9.93
N ALA A 229 18.00 -16.21 -9.95
CA ALA A 229 18.03 -17.02 -8.72
C ALA A 229 19.29 -16.76 -7.85
N ASP A 230 20.45 -16.62 -8.46
CA ASP A 230 21.72 -16.42 -7.75
C ASP A 230 21.82 -15.00 -7.19
N GLU A 231 21.43 -14.03 -7.98
CA GLU A 231 21.37 -12.62 -7.57
C GLU A 231 20.37 -12.42 -6.42
N ARG A 232 19.20 -13.05 -6.53
CA ARG A 232 18.17 -13.01 -5.49
C ARG A 232 18.67 -13.64 -4.19
N ALA A 233 19.39 -14.77 -4.26
CA ALA A 233 19.97 -15.41 -3.10
C ALA A 233 21.02 -14.51 -2.42
N ASP A 234 21.92 -13.87 -3.19
CA ASP A 234 22.94 -12.95 -2.68
C ASP A 234 22.28 -11.68 -2.08
N PHE A 235 21.30 -11.08 -2.77
CA PHE A 235 20.57 -9.92 -2.25
C PHE A 235 19.93 -10.25 -0.90
N LEU A 236 19.19 -11.35 -0.82
CA LEU A 236 18.51 -11.78 0.40
C LEU A 236 19.51 -12.14 1.53
N ALA A 237 20.66 -12.73 1.22
CA ALA A 237 21.69 -13.02 2.22
C ALA A 237 22.23 -11.72 2.86
N ARG A 238 22.56 -10.72 2.05
CA ARG A 238 23.01 -9.39 2.52
C ARG A 238 21.91 -8.69 3.30
N TYR A 239 20.68 -8.74 2.80
CA TYR A 239 19.54 -8.12 3.45
C TYR A 239 19.24 -8.74 4.81
N ARG A 240 19.24 -10.08 4.94
CA ARG A 240 19.09 -10.80 6.22
C ARG A 240 20.16 -10.39 7.23
N ALA A 241 21.42 -10.34 6.79
CA ALA A 241 22.52 -9.90 7.65
C ALA A 241 22.35 -8.45 8.14
N GLY A 242 21.86 -7.55 7.27
CA GLY A 242 21.56 -6.17 7.63
C GLY A 242 20.40 -6.07 8.62
N ILE A 243 19.29 -6.77 8.36
CA ILE A 243 18.13 -6.83 9.24
C ILE A 243 18.47 -7.39 10.61
N ALA A 244 19.26 -8.45 10.70
CA ALA A 244 19.69 -9.03 11.99
C ALA A 244 20.49 -8.04 12.85
N ARG A 245 21.28 -7.16 12.22
CA ARG A 245 22.01 -6.08 12.92
C ARG A 245 21.10 -4.93 13.34
N ALA A 246 20.19 -4.49 12.45
CA ALA A 246 19.31 -3.37 12.69
C ALA A 246 18.18 -3.69 13.70
N TYR A 247 17.70 -4.93 13.70
CA TYR A 247 16.60 -5.41 14.55
C TYR A 247 17.03 -6.66 15.33
N PRO A 248 17.91 -6.52 16.30
CA PRO A 248 18.44 -7.68 17.04
C PRO A 248 17.35 -8.38 17.85
N SER A 249 17.52 -9.68 18.03
CA SER A 249 16.65 -10.47 18.89
C SER A 249 16.66 -9.94 20.32
N ARG A 250 15.50 -9.88 20.94
CA ARG A 250 15.29 -9.39 22.32
C ARG A 250 15.52 -10.52 23.34
N ALA A 251 15.88 -10.17 24.55
CA ALA A 251 16.11 -11.14 25.63
C ALA A 251 14.89 -12.06 25.87
N GLY A 252 13.66 -11.55 25.71
CA GLY A 252 12.43 -12.34 25.80
C GLY A 252 12.01 -12.99 24.47
N GLY A 253 12.95 -13.17 23.51
CA GLY A 253 12.69 -13.68 22.16
C GLY A 253 12.05 -12.63 21.22
N GLY A 254 12.04 -12.93 19.93
CA GLY A 254 11.48 -12.07 18.89
C GLY A 254 12.32 -10.83 18.59
N ALA A 255 11.86 -10.05 17.61
CA ALA A 255 12.41 -8.75 17.24
C ALA A 255 11.30 -7.71 17.16
N LEU A 256 11.62 -6.44 17.40
CA LEU A 256 10.68 -5.33 17.29
C LEU A 256 10.90 -4.63 15.95
N LEU A 257 9.83 -4.48 15.18
CA LEU A 257 9.80 -3.74 13.92
C LEU A 257 8.96 -2.49 14.11
N PRO A 258 9.56 -1.30 14.31
CA PRO A 258 8.85 -0.03 14.17
C PRO A 258 8.36 0.12 12.73
N PHE A 259 7.13 0.56 12.57
CA PHE A 259 6.50 0.70 11.27
C PHE A 259 5.67 2.00 11.23
N PRO A 260 6.32 3.13 10.92
CA PRO A 260 5.64 4.41 10.80
C PRO A 260 4.63 4.41 9.66
N ARG A 261 3.52 5.11 9.87
CA ARG A 261 2.44 5.27 8.91
C ARG A 261 1.89 6.69 8.96
N LEU A 262 1.63 7.25 7.79
CA LEU A 262 0.91 8.50 7.61
C LEU A 262 -0.58 8.20 7.48
N PHE A 263 -1.39 9.05 8.10
CA PHE A 263 -2.85 9.02 8.05
C PHE A 263 -3.37 10.39 7.63
N ILE A 264 -4.40 10.40 6.82
CA ILE A 264 -5.07 11.60 6.33
C ILE A 264 -6.58 11.33 6.29
N VAL A 265 -7.38 12.20 6.92
CA VAL A 265 -8.83 12.21 6.81
C VAL A 265 -9.26 13.61 6.40
N ALA A 266 -9.84 13.73 5.22
CA ALA A 266 -10.28 15.00 4.66
C ALA A 266 -11.78 14.96 4.34
N THR A 267 -12.52 16.00 4.77
CA THR A 267 -13.96 16.12 4.50
C THR A 267 -14.20 17.24 3.52
N ARG A 268 -14.93 16.95 2.44
CA ARG A 268 -15.32 17.90 1.38
C ARG A 268 -16.24 18.99 1.94
N ARG A 269 -16.02 20.24 1.50
CA ARG A 269 -16.95 21.37 1.76
C ARG A 269 -18.34 21.12 1.23
#